data_368d2b1f7e8957d4f3150826d246d0bc
#
_entry.id   368d2b1f7e8957d4f3150826d246d0bc
#
_cell.length_a   1.000
_cell.length_b   1.000
_cell.length_c   1.000
_cell.angle_alpha   90.00
_cell.angle_beta   90.00
_cell.angle_gamma   90.00
#
_symmetry.space_group_name_H-M   'P 1'
#
loop_
_entity.id
_entity.type
_entity.pdbx_description
1 polymer ?
#
loop_
_entity_poly.entity_id
_entity_poly.type
_entity_poly.pdbx_seq_one_letter_code
_entity_poly.pdbx_strand_id
1 'polypeptide(L)'
;MFGLNFAKKKENVKVLNSRSEVTDIGLNNLLDQVKVPQSSRGVFYEPNSAQSKNLWASKEIQNFVNNNRSNLYGNNNPTAHIEFTRKNDIDNFLGIQNSKLYNPHITPDGYFDGMVVDYYDFAQRNGKWNDLPVMLNNMGYGLQELGLLENYFNIYHIHEKL
;
A
#
# COMPACT_ATOMS: atom_id res chain seq x y z
N MET A 1 10.64 18.15 -33.08
CA MET A 1 11.25 17.00 -32.34
C MET A 1 10.63 16.96 -30.94
N PHE A 2 9.59 16.16 -30.74
CA PHE A 2 8.97 16.00 -29.43
C PHE A 2 9.82 15.02 -28.65
N GLY A 3 10.67 15.53 -27.73
CA GLY A 3 11.34 14.71 -26.75
C GLY A 3 10.33 14.14 -25.80
N LEU A 4 9.98 12.87 -25.95
CA LEU A 4 9.31 12.11 -24.91
C LEU A 4 10.26 12.05 -23.73
N ASN A 5 10.03 12.91 -22.74
CA ASN A 5 10.64 12.80 -21.43
C ASN A 5 10.08 11.52 -20.76
N PHE A 6 10.69 10.39 -21.07
CA PHE A 6 10.43 9.16 -20.35
C PHE A 6 10.90 9.34 -18.91
N ALA A 7 9.90 9.42 -18.04
CA ALA A 7 9.95 9.17 -16.62
C ALA A 7 11.14 9.84 -15.89
N LYS A 8 10.89 10.98 -15.28
CA LYS A 8 11.57 11.31 -14.02
C LYS A 8 11.54 10.04 -13.18
N LYS A 9 12.72 9.45 -12.97
CA LYS A 9 12.90 8.37 -11.99
C LYS A 9 12.17 8.85 -10.73
N LYS A 10 11.07 8.20 -10.33
CA LYS A 10 10.34 8.60 -9.13
C LYS A 10 11.32 8.47 -7.98
N GLU A 11 11.69 9.59 -7.38
CA GLU A 11 12.60 9.60 -6.25
C GLU A 11 12.02 8.76 -5.12
N ASN A 12 12.87 7.95 -4.48
CA ASN A 12 12.50 7.12 -3.34
C ASN A 12 11.43 6.05 -3.65
N VAL A 13 11.47 5.51 -4.87
CA VAL A 13 10.62 4.39 -5.27
C VAL A 13 11.50 3.27 -5.84
N LYS A 14 11.37 2.08 -5.28
CA LYS A 14 12.10 0.88 -5.69
C LYS A 14 11.16 -0.14 -6.30
N VAL A 15 11.44 -0.57 -7.52
CA VAL A 15 10.73 -1.67 -8.16
C VAL A 15 11.31 -3.00 -7.66
N LEU A 16 10.43 -3.90 -7.21
CA LEU A 16 10.75 -5.26 -6.82
C LEU A 16 10.38 -6.21 -7.95
N ASN A 17 11.34 -6.92 -8.49
CA ASN A 17 11.11 -7.83 -9.62
C ASN A 17 10.38 -9.11 -9.21
N SER A 18 10.50 -9.49 -7.94
CA SER A 18 9.74 -10.55 -7.33
C SER A 18 9.64 -10.33 -5.82
N ARG A 19 8.72 -11.04 -5.18
CA ARG A 19 8.55 -11.01 -3.72
C ARG A 19 9.82 -11.47 -2.97
N SER A 20 10.68 -12.27 -3.61
CA SER A 20 11.95 -12.75 -3.02
C SER A 20 12.93 -11.61 -2.65
N GLU A 21 12.75 -10.43 -3.19
CA GLU A 21 13.55 -9.24 -2.83
C GLU A 21 13.11 -8.60 -1.50
N VAL A 22 12.00 -9.03 -0.92
CA VAL A 22 11.58 -8.64 0.44
C VAL A 22 12.32 -9.50 1.46
N THR A 23 13.19 -8.89 2.25
CA THR A 23 14.06 -9.60 3.20
C THR A 23 13.53 -9.64 4.63
N ASP A 24 12.59 -8.76 4.99
CA ASP A 24 11.96 -8.74 6.32
C ASP A 24 11.06 -9.97 6.50
N ILE A 25 11.35 -10.79 7.51
CA ILE A 25 10.65 -12.05 7.78
C ILE A 25 9.18 -11.78 8.17
N GLY A 26 8.93 -10.81 9.02
CA GLY A 26 7.58 -10.47 9.44
C GLY A 26 6.72 -9.94 8.30
N LEU A 27 7.32 -9.13 7.44
CA LEU A 27 6.68 -8.62 6.24
C LEU A 27 6.37 -9.75 5.25
N ASN A 28 7.29 -10.70 5.07
CA ASN A 28 7.05 -11.90 4.26
C ASN A 28 5.90 -12.75 4.81
N ASN A 29 5.82 -12.93 6.13
CA ASN A 29 4.71 -13.65 6.76
C ASN A 29 3.37 -12.94 6.49
N LEU A 30 3.34 -11.60 6.51
CA LEU A 30 2.15 -10.84 6.14
C LEU A 30 1.78 -11.04 4.67
N LEU A 31 2.75 -11.02 3.77
CA LEU A 31 2.53 -11.27 2.34
C LEU A 31 1.99 -12.68 2.09
N ASP A 32 2.40 -13.68 2.90
CA ASP A 32 1.82 -15.03 2.89
C ASP A 32 0.35 -15.03 3.34
N GLN A 33 0.04 -14.30 4.40
CA GLN A 33 -1.33 -14.20 4.91
C GLN A 33 -2.30 -13.58 3.89
N VAL A 34 -1.84 -12.58 3.14
CA VAL A 34 -2.63 -11.97 2.06
C VAL A 34 -2.46 -12.67 0.70
N LYS A 35 -1.78 -13.84 0.70
CA LYS A 35 -1.65 -14.74 -0.45
C LYS A 35 -0.96 -14.12 -1.68
N VAL A 36 0.03 -13.28 -1.46
CA VAL A 36 0.86 -12.74 -2.55
C VAL A 36 1.76 -13.84 -3.12
N PRO A 37 1.67 -14.20 -4.40
CA PRO A 37 2.55 -15.19 -5.01
C PRO A 37 4.03 -14.79 -4.93
N GLN A 38 4.94 -15.78 -4.82
CA GLN A 38 6.38 -15.52 -4.75
C GLN A 38 6.95 -14.82 -5.99
N SER A 39 6.34 -15.06 -7.16
CA SER A 39 6.71 -14.43 -8.42
C SER A 39 6.16 -13.03 -8.64
N SER A 40 5.26 -12.57 -7.76
CA SER A 40 4.64 -11.25 -7.91
C SER A 40 5.67 -10.15 -7.89
N ARG A 41 5.50 -9.21 -8.80
CA ARG A 41 6.23 -7.94 -8.81
C ARG A 41 5.67 -7.01 -7.73
N GLY A 42 6.49 -6.10 -7.27
CA GLY A 42 6.08 -5.13 -6.27
C GLY A 42 6.72 -3.77 -6.47
N VAL A 43 6.20 -2.81 -5.74
CA VAL A 43 6.78 -1.48 -5.62
C VAL A 43 6.94 -1.14 -4.15
N PHE A 44 8.14 -0.73 -3.78
CA PHE A 44 8.46 -0.24 -2.45
C PHE A 44 8.60 1.28 -2.50
N TYR A 45 7.74 1.96 -1.78
CA TYR A 45 7.74 3.41 -1.62
C TYR A 45 8.45 3.76 -0.31
N GLU A 46 9.62 4.39 -0.42
CA GLU A 46 10.39 4.81 0.75
C GLU A 46 9.72 5.99 1.49
N PRO A 47 10.12 6.28 2.74
CA PRO A 47 9.47 7.31 3.56
C PRO A 47 9.37 8.70 2.92
N ASN A 48 10.37 9.07 2.12
CA ASN A 48 10.41 10.37 1.44
C ASN A 48 9.68 10.39 0.08
N SER A 49 9.08 9.27 -0.33
CA SER A 49 8.26 9.24 -1.54
C SER A 49 6.99 10.08 -1.39
N ALA A 50 6.53 10.63 -2.49
CA ALA A 50 5.27 11.39 -2.52
C ALA A 50 4.08 10.53 -2.06
N GLN A 51 4.09 9.23 -2.40
CA GLN A 51 3.06 8.28 -2.05
C GLN A 51 3.00 8.00 -0.55
N SER A 52 4.15 7.74 0.09
CA SER A 52 4.21 7.53 1.55
C SER A 52 3.81 8.78 2.33
N LYS A 53 4.21 9.95 1.85
CA LYS A 53 3.78 11.23 2.46
C LYS A 53 2.29 11.49 2.28
N ASN A 54 1.72 11.15 1.14
CA ASN A 54 0.28 11.25 0.90
C ASN A 54 -0.53 10.33 1.83
N LEU A 55 -0.06 9.10 2.02
CA LEU A 55 -0.68 8.18 2.99
C LEU A 55 -0.59 8.70 4.42
N TRP A 56 0.57 9.22 4.83
CA TRP A 56 0.71 9.85 6.14
C TRP A 56 -0.30 10.96 6.37
N ALA A 57 -0.54 11.81 5.37
CA ALA A 57 -1.49 12.93 5.43
C ALA A 57 -2.97 12.48 5.41
N SER A 58 -3.25 11.21 5.13
CA SER A 58 -4.63 10.71 5.08
C SER A 58 -5.30 10.72 6.45
N LYS A 59 -6.61 10.98 6.46
CA LYS A 59 -7.40 10.98 7.70
C LYS A 59 -7.39 9.62 8.38
N GLU A 60 -7.37 8.54 7.61
CA GLU A 60 -7.39 7.18 8.11
C GLU A 60 -6.12 6.87 8.92
N ILE A 61 -4.95 7.19 8.39
CA ILE A 61 -3.69 7.01 9.11
C ILE A 61 -3.60 7.95 10.32
N GLN A 62 -3.94 9.22 10.16
CA GLN A 62 -3.92 10.19 11.26
C GLN A 62 -4.87 9.79 12.39
N ASN A 63 -6.08 9.34 12.07
CA ASN A 63 -7.03 8.86 13.07
C ASN A 63 -6.51 7.59 13.78
N PHE A 64 -5.94 6.65 13.02
CA PHE A 64 -5.34 5.46 13.62
C PHE A 64 -4.25 5.82 14.62
N VAL A 65 -3.32 6.69 14.24
CA VAL A 65 -2.21 7.13 15.11
C VAL A 65 -2.74 7.84 16.36
N ASN A 66 -3.68 8.76 16.21
CA ASN A 66 -4.23 9.51 17.33
C ASN A 66 -5.01 8.62 18.31
N ASN A 67 -5.79 7.68 17.81
CA ASN A 67 -6.61 6.79 18.64
C ASN A 67 -5.79 5.70 19.35
N ASN A 68 -4.60 5.36 18.83
CA ASN A 68 -3.76 4.29 19.38
C ASN A 68 -2.43 4.80 19.95
N ARG A 69 -2.24 6.09 20.07
CA ARG A 69 -0.94 6.71 20.38
C ARG A 69 -0.24 6.10 21.58
N SER A 70 -0.95 5.87 22.68
CA SER A 70 -0.38 5.27 23.88
C SER A 70 0.14 3.85 23.68
N ASN A 71 -0.51 3.08 22.84
CA ASN A 71 -0.14 1.70 22.53
C ASN A 71 1.03 1.60 21.54
N LEU A 72 1.23 2.62 20.75
CA LEU A 72 2.25 2.65 19.69
C LEU A 72 3.68 2.81 20.22
N TYR A 73 3.86 3.22 21.47
CA TYR A 73 5.19 3.29 22.10
C TYR A 73 5.77 1.92 22.50
N GLY A 74 4.99 0.85 22.38
CA GLY A 74 5.45 -0.52 22.62
C GLY A 74 6.09 -1.15 21.38
N ASN A 75 6.95 -2.17 21.62
CA ASN A 75 7.71 -2.82 20.54
C ASN A 75 6.97 -3.95 19.81
N ASN A 76 5.76 -4.31 20.23
CA ASN A 76 5.01 -5.44 19.69
C ASN A 76 3.58 -5.03 19.31
N ASN A 77 3.47 -4.12 18.35
CA ASN A 77 2.16 -3.72 17.88
C ASN A 77 1.66 -4.66 16.78
N PRO A 78 0.46 -5.19 16.93
CA PRO A 78 -0.09 -6.09 15.92
C PRO A 78 -0.32 -5.33 14.61
N THR A 79 -0.31 -6.09 13.51
CA THR A 79 -0.77 -5.59 12.22
C THR A 79 -2.21 -5.09 12.32
N ALA A 80 -2.43 -3.86 11.90
CA ALA A 80 -3.75 -3.25 11.88
C ALA A 80 -4.36 -3.28 10.48
N HIS A 81 -5.68 -3.35 10.43
CA HIS A 81 -6.43 -3.17 9.19
C HIS A 81 -6.77 -1.69 9.02
N ILE A 82 -6.46 -1.14 7.85
CA ILE A 82 -6.81 0.24 7.49
C ILE A 82 -7.75 0.19 6.28
N GLU A 83 -8.90 0.80 6.42
CA GLU A 83 -9.89 0.91 5.35
C GLU A 83 -9.98 2.37 4.91
N PHE A 84 -9.59 2.64 3.68
CA PHE A 84 -9.75 3.96 3.07
C PHE A 84 -11.15 4.10 2.49
N THR A 85 -11.77 5.24 2.75
CA THR A 85 -13.12 5.51 2.30
C THR A 85 -13.15 6.60 1.23
N ARG A 86 -14.01 6.44 0.24
CA ARG A 86 -14.22 7.43 -0.82
C ARG A 86 -14.61 8.82 -0.30
N LYS A 87 -15.28 8.85 0.85
CA LYS A 87 -15.70 10.11 1.48
C LYS A 87 -14.53 10.93 1.99
N ASN A 88 -13.49 10.26 2.50
CA ASN A 88 -12.36 10.91 3.14
C ASN A 88 -11.21 11.18 2.18
N ASP A 89 -10.90 10.21 1.32
CA ASP A 89 -9.78 10.30 0.39
C ASP A 89 -10.04 9.42 -0.84
N ILE A 90 -10.46 10.06 -1.93
CA ILE A 90 -10.80 9.33 -3.15
C ILE A 90 -9.58 8.73 -3.84
N ASP A 91 -8.42 9.38 -3.77
CA ASP A 91 -7.21 8.90 -4.44
C ASP A 91 -6.70 7.63 -3.77
N ASN A 92 -6.61 7.65 -2.44
CA ASN A 92 -6.25 6.46 -1.67
C ASN A 92 -7.33 5.37 -1.76
N PHE A 93 -8.60 5.74 -1.76
CA PHE A 93 -9.69 4.78 -1.92
C PHE A 93 -9.63 4.04 -3.27
N LEU A 94 -9.31 4.73 -4.36
CA LEU A 94 -9.19 4.11 -5.68
C LEU A 94 -7.90 3.29 -5.82
N GLY A 95 -6.84 3.72 -5.15
CA GLY A 95 -5.54 3.05 -5.18
C GLY A 95 -5.36 1.96 -4.11
N ILE A 96 -5.87 2.21 -2.91
CA ILE A 96 -5.61 1.37 -1.73
C ILE A 96 -6.90 1.30 -0.90
N GLN A 97 -7.71 0.26 -1.08
CA GLN A 97 -8.99 0.16 -0.36
C GLN A 97 -8.84 -0.53 1.00
N ASN A 98 -8.35 -1.75 1.00
CA ASN A 98 -8.21 -2.60 2.17
C ASN A 98 -6.75 -2.97 2.37
N SER A 99 -6.07 -2.21 3.19
CA SER A 99 -4.65 -2.38 3.42
C SER A 99 -4.35 -2.86 4.83
N LYS A 100 -3.20 -3.47 5.00
CA LYS A 100 -2.65 -3.83 6.30
C LYS A 100 -1.55 -2.85 6.67
N LEU A 101 -1.64 -2.32 7.88
CA LEU A 101 -0.58 -1.51 8.48
C LEU A 101 0.31 -2.43 9.31
N TYR A 102 1.48 -2.74 8.79
CA TYR A 102 2.46 -3.63 9.40
C TYR A 102 3.37 -2.89 10.35
N ASN A 103 3.53 -3.47 11.55
CA ASN A 103 4.44 -3.00 12.60
C ASN A 103 4.34 -1.49 12.92
N PRO A 104 3.13 -0.95 13.16
CA PRO A 104 2.98 0.45 13.52
C PRO A 104 3.56 0.71 14.91
N HIS A 105 4.46 1.66 15.04
CA HIS A 105 5.04 2.04 16.32
C HIS A 105 5.52 3.49 16.34
N ILE A 106 5.76 4.01 17.53
CA ILE A 106 6.40 5.30 17.72
C ILE A 106 7.82 5.04 18.21
N THR A 107 8.80 5.55 17.48
CA THR A 107 10.22 5.41 17.81
C THR A 107 10.57 6.25 19.04
N PRO A 108 11.66 5.92 19.79
CA PRO A 108 12.10 6.68 20.96
C PRO A 108 12.36 8.17 20.68
N ASP A 109 12.73 8.51 19.46
CA ASP A 109 12.98 9.89 19.01
C ASP A 109 11.72 10.61 18.48
N GLY A 110 10.54 9.99 18.60
CA GLY A 110 9.26 10.62 18.36
C GLY A 110 8.76 10.58 16.91
N TYR A 111 9.18 9.58 16.15
CA TYR A 111 8.65 9.31 14.80
C TYR A 111 7.60 8.20 14.83
N PHE A 112 6.53 8.37 14.09
CA PHE A 112 5.71 7.23 13.69
C PHE A 112 6.43 6.44 12.61
N ASP A 113 6.51 5.13 12.77
CA ASP A 113 7.07 4.21 11.80
C ASP A 113 6.10 3.05 11.56
N GLY A 114 5.93 2.65 10.31
CA GLY A 114 5.06 1.55 9.91
C GLY A 114 4.99 1.41 8.40
N MET A 115 4.54 0.26 7.94
CA MET A 115 4.42 -0.02 6.51
C MET A 115 2.98 -0.34 6.14
N VAL A 116 2.43 0.38 5.17
CA VAL A 116 1.15 0.01 4.56
C VAL A 116 1.43 -0.98 3.45
N VAL A 117 0.78 -2.13 3.52
CA VAL A 117 0.91 -3.22 2.54
C VAL A 117 -0.42 -3.41 1.84
N ASP A 118 -0.37 -3.34 0.53
CA ASP A 118 -1.51 -3.52 -0.35
C ASP A 118 -1.19 -4.53 -1.45
N TYR A 119 -2.13 -5.43 -1.74
CA TYR A 119 -2.00 -6.40 -2.81
C TYR A 119 -3.13 -6.24 -3.82
N TYR A 120 -2.75 -5.95 -5.04
CA TYR A 120 -3.67 -5.88 -6.15
C TYR A 120 -3.88 -7.27 -6.75
N ASP A 121 -5.03 -7.82 -6.41
CA ASP A 121 -5.61 -8.98 -7.07
C ASP A 121 -6.85 -8.51 -7.82
N PHE A 122 -6.78 -8.54 -9.15
CA PHE A 122 -7.88 -8.14 -10.01
C PHE A 122 -8.96 -9.21 -10.12
N ALA A 123 -9.19 -10.00 -9.06
CA ALA A 123 -10.29 -10.95 -9.02
C ALA A 123 -11.62 -10.25 -9.32
N GLN A 124 -12.43 -10.86 -10.17
CA GLN A 124 -13.73 -10.30 -10.53
C GLN A 124 -14.60 -10.09 -9.29
N ARG A 125 -15.13 -8.89 -9.15
CA ARG A 125 -16.02 -8.51 -8.06
C ARG A 125 -17.46 -8.54 -8.51
N ASN A 126 -18.34 -9.06 -7.65
CA ASN A 126 -19.78 -8.94 -7.80
C ASN A 126 -20.22 -7.55 -7.37
N GLY A 127 -21.00 -6.87 -8.19
CA GLY A 127 -21.51 -5.53 -7.91
C GLY A 127 -22.19 -4.90 -9.12
N LYS A 128 -22.68 -3.69 -8.93
CA LYS A 128 -23.28 -2.93 -10.02
C LYS A 128 -22.18 -2.35 -10.90
N TRP A 129 -22.31 -2.50 -12.21
CA TRP A 129 -21.34 -1.95 -13.18
C TRP A 129 -21.21 -0.42 -13.16
N ASN A 130 -22.17 0.29 -12.60
CA ASN A 130 -22.09 1.72 -12.37
C ASN A 130 -21.35 2.10 -11.07
N ASP A 131 -20.93 1.14 -10.27
CA ASP A 131 -20.04 1.36 -9.14
C ASP A 131 -18.61 1.46 -9.66
N LEU A 132 -18.01 2.65 -9.56
CA LEU A 132 -16.69 2.94 -10.11
C LEU A 132 -15.61 1.98 -9.62
N PRO A 133 -15.48 1.63 -8.33
CA PRO A 133 -14.49 0.67 -7.87
C PRO A 133 -14.68 -0.73 -8.44
N VAL A 134 -15.91 -1.20 -8.57
CA VAL A 134 -16.23 -2.50 -9.17
C VAL A 134 -15.88 -2.50 -10.66
N MET A 135 -16.24 -1.44 -11.37
CA MET A 135 -15.92 -1.29 -12.79
C MET A 135 -14.41 -1.29 -13.03
N LEU A 136 -13.65 -0.49 -12.29
CA LEU A 136 -12.18 -0.41 -12.45
C LEU A 136 -11.50 -1.73 -12.12
N ASN A 137 -11.95 -2.42 -11.05
CA ASN A 137 -11.42 -3.73 -10.69
C ASN A 137 -11.72 -4.78 -11.78
N ASN A 138 -12.92 -4.80 -12.32
CA ASN A 138 -13.30 -5.77 -13.35
C ASN A 138 -12.59 -5.48 -14.69
N MET A 139 -12.30 -4.23 -15.00
CA MET A 139 -11.43 -3.88 -16.14
C MET A 139 -10.02 -4.42 -15.94
N GLY A 140 -9.46 -4.26 -14.73
CA GLY A 140 -8.15 -4.80 -14.37
C GLY A 140 -8.12 -6.33 -14.46
N TYR A 141 -9.15 -7.02 -13.96
CA TYR A 141 -9.31 -8.46 -14.11
C TYR A 141 -9.33 -8.90 -15.57
N GLY A 142 -10.11 -8.23 -16.41
CA GLY A 142 -10.16 -8.54 -17.85
C GLY A 142 -8.80 -8.38 -18.54
N LEU A 143 -8.03 -7.33 -18.20
CA LEU A 143 -6.68 -7.14 -18.73
C LEU A 143 -5.71 -8.23 -18.25
N GLN A 144 -5.86 -8.68 -17.01
CA GLN A 144 -5.05 -9.76 -16.43
C GLN A 144 -5.33 -11.10 -17.12
N GLU A 145 -6.61 -11.45 -17.35
CA GLU A 145 -7.01 -12.66 -18.08
C GLU A 145 -6.45 -12.70 -19.53
N LEU A 146 -6.29 -11.52 -20.13
CA LEU A 146 -5.66 -11.37 -21.44
C LEU A 146 -4.12 -11.38 -21.39
N GLY A 147 -3.52 -11.53 -20.19
CA GLY A 147 -2.07 -11.47 -20.00
C GLY A 147 -1.46 -10.07 -20.16
N LEU A 148 -2.29 -9.02 -20.16
CA LEU A 148 -1.86 -7.63 -20.33
C LEU A 148 -1.56 -6.93 -19.00
N LEU A 149 -2.02 -7.48 -17.89
CA LEU A 149 -1.81 -6.96 -16.55
C LEU A 149 -1.50 -8.10 -15.59
N GLU A 150 -0.47 -7.93 -14.78
CA GLU A 150 -0.07 -8.89 -13.74
C GLU A 150 -0.49 -8.40 -12.35
N ASN A 151 -0.75 -9.32 -11.44
CA ASN A 151 -0.92 -9.01 -10.02
C ASN A 151 0.37 -8.41 -9.47
N TYR A 152 0.25 -7.41 -8.63
CA TYR A 152 1.38 -6.78 -7.97
C TYR A 152 1.03 -6.36 -6.54
N PHE A 153 2.05 -6.13 -5.73
CA PHE A 153 1.90 -5.62 -4.39
C PHE A 153 2.62 -4.29 -4.21
N ASN A 154 2.15 -3.50 -3.29
CA ASN A 154 2.76 -2.24 -2.91
C ASN A 154 3.09 -2.24 -1.43
N ILE A 155 4.24 -1.70 -1.09
CA ILE A 155 4.66 -1.43 0.27
C ILE A 155 4.98 0.06 0.38
N TYR A 156 4.29 0.73 1.28
CA TYR A 156 4.48 2.17 1.55
C TYR A 156 5.07 2.32 2.96
N HIS A 157 6.34 2.68 3.03
CA HIS A 157 7.00 2.90 4.32
C HIS A 157 6.72 4.34 4.80
N ILE A 158 6.06 4.47 5.94
CA ILE A 158 5.82 5.75 6.60
C ILE A 158 6.83 5.89 7.73
N HIS A 159 7.58 6.99 7.72
CA HIS A 159 8.47 7.38 8.82
C HIS A 159 8.41 8.90 8.94
N GLU A 160 7.55 9.37 9.84
CA GLU A 160 7.21 10.79 9.93
C GLU A 160 7.19 11.26 11.38
N LYS A 161 7.66 12.47 11.61
CA LYS A 161 7.69 13.06 12.94
C LYS A 161 6.29 13.40 13.42
N LEU A 162 6.00 13.07 14.68
CA LEU A 162 4.77 13.43 15.38
C LEU A 162 4.77 14.87 15.89
#